data_ef10b2a5513429aa7692d1871e023fbc
#
_entry.id   ef10b2a5513429aa7692d1871e023fbc
#
_cell.length_a   1.000
_cell.length_b   1.000
_cell.length_c   1.000
_cell.angle_alpha   90.00
_cell.angle_beta   90.00
_cell.angle_gamma   90.00
#
_symmetry.space_group_name_H-M   'P 1'
#
loop_
_entity.id
_entity.type
_entity.pdbx_description
1 polymer ?
#
loop_
_entity_poly.entity_id
_entity_poly.type
_entity_poly.pdbx_seq_one_letter_code
_entity_poly.pdbx_strand_id
1 'polypeptide(L)'
;MLKTVEYSRGKKTKGLAITYRAGGKNKFGTCPLSCKLNASGKGCKPQEVDKEYLDVIWNSKPKDGESFIYTHFDPKVWFKDFTQEERNNFATINYSADSIDQVEKAVRNNVPTVFVAKKDFWRGKKTRTEKGIKIVRCPEETNPDKISCMTCGSEKPLCARHDRDYVIGFTAHGNQKNKIERDEKGGCYADGGNTRIWWDETADQEQKETDAEVLRKFVKSLPPRTILRHHIAGDIGKENKL
;
A
#
# COMPACT_ATOMS: atom_id res chain seq x y z
N MET A 1 8.64 -6.48 -12.23
CA MET A 1 10.01 -6.29 -11.63
C MET A 1 9.90 -5.69 -10.26
N LEU A 2 10.70 -6.16 -9.33
CA LEU A 2 10.69 -5.77 -7.92
C LEU A 2 12.03 -5.15 -7.53
N LYS A 3 12.01 -3.89 -7.10
CA LYS A 3 13.15 -3.21 -6.47
C LYS A 3 13.00 -3.29 -4.96
N THR A 4 14.06 -3.68 -4.27
CA THR A 4 14.12 -3.83 -2.82
C THR A 4 15.10 -2.84 -2.21
N VAL A 5 14.79 -2.31 -1.03
CA VAL A 5 15.62 -1.38 -0.26
C VAL A 5 15.58 -1.80 1.19
N GLU A 6 16.70 -2.26 1.73
CA GLU A 6 16.79 -2.77 3.11
C GLU A 6 16.58 -1.67 4.16
N TYR A 7 17.05 -0.46 3.88
CA TYR A 7 16.94 0.67 4.80
C TYR A 7 16.53 1.94 4.05
N SER A 8 15.29 2.36 4.22
CA SER A 8 14.80 3.60 3.62
C SER A 8 15.35 4.83 4.32
N ARG A 9 15.78 5.82 3.52
CA ARG A 9 16.21 7.14 3.99
C ARG A 9 15.12 8.21 3.84
N GLY A 10 13.97 7.88 3.26
CA GLY A 10 12.85 8.79 3.11
C GLY A 10 12.29 9.25 4.46
N LYS A 11 11.94 10.53 4.63
CA LYS A 11 11.48 11.11 5.91
C LYS A 11 10.40 10.25 6.58
N LYS A 12 9.35 9.89 5.85
CA LYS A 12 8.21 9.10 6.33
C LYS A 12 8.56 7.64 6.64
N THR A 13 9.39 7.04 5.79
CA THR A 13 9.72 5.61 5.82
C THR A 13 11.11 5.32 6.38
N LYS A 14 11.76 6.32 6.99
CA LYS A 14 13.11 6.18 7.54
C LYS A 14 13.20 4.98 8.49
N GLY A 15 14.15 4.09 8.21
CA GLY A 15 14.38 2.87 8.99
C GLY A 15 13.56 1.65 8.54
N LEU A 16 12.56 1.81 7.68
CA LEU A 16 11.83 0.67 7.11
C LEU A 16 12.61 -0.02 6.01
N ALA A 17 12.48 -1.32 5.87
CA ALA A 17 12.67 -2.00 4.61
C ALA A 17 11.48 -1.67 3.68
N ILE A 18 11.73 -1.43 2.41
CA ILE A 18 10.69 -1.06 1.44
C ILE A 18 10.88 -1.75 0.11
N THR A 19 9.79 -1.90 -0.64
CA THR A 19 9.84 -2.37 -2.02
C THR A 19 9.14 -1.42 -2.98
N TYR A 20 9.49 -1.51 -4.26
CA TYR A 20 8.80 -0.90 -5.40
C TYR A 20 8.52 -1.99 -6.41
N ARG A 21 7.33 -2.00 -6.98
CA ARG A 21 6.95 -2.94 -8.03
C ARG A 21 6.55 -2.18 -9.28
N ALA A 22 6.90 -2.67 -10.46
CA ALA A 22 6.63 -1.98 -11.72
C ALA A 22 5.16 -1.57 -11.85
N GLY A 23 4.92 -0.38 -12.29
CA GLY A 23 3.60 0.25 -12.36
C GLY A 23 3.31 0.98 -13.66
N GLY A 24 2.08 1.42 -13.78
CA GLY A 24 1.27 1.71 -14.94
C GLY A 24 1.66 2.77 -15.98
N LYS A 25 2.84 3.37 -16.02
CA LYS A 25 3.19 4.28 -17.13
C LYS A 25 3.90 3.61 -18.27
N ASN A 26 4.72 2.66 -17.99
CA ASN A 26 5.41 1.85 -18.96
C ASN A 26 4.61 0.55 -19.16
N LYS A 27 4.83 -0.13 -20.21
CA LYS A 27 4.14 -1.34 -20.72
C LYS A 27 3.88 -2.45 -19.67
N PHE A 28 4.29 -2.27 -18.42
CA PHE A 28 4.30 -3.25 -17.34
C PHE A 28 3.63 -2.66 -16.09
N GLY A 29 2.33 -2.81 -15.96
CA GLY A 29 1.62 -2.31 -14.78
C GLY A 29 1.15 -3.44 -13.86
N THR A 30 1.28 -3.25 -12.56
CA THR A 30 0.77 -4.15 -11.53
C THR A 30 -0.46 -3.59 -10.80
N CYS A 31 -0.87 -2.36 -11.13
CA CYS A 31 -2.01 -1.68 -10.53
C CYS A 31 -3.33 -2.08 -11.20
N PRO A 32 -4.45 -2.19 -10.47
CA PRO A 32 -5.75 -2.54 -11.05
C PRO A 32 -6.31 -1.42 -11.93
N LEU A 33 -7.27 -1.75 -12.80
CA LEU A 33 -7.98 -0.76 -13.64
C LEU A 33 -8.73 0.29 -12.83
N SER A 34 -9.15 -0.05 -11.61
CA SER A 34 -9.73 0.90 -10.66
C SER A 34 -8.75 1.98 -10.23
N CYS A 35 -7.45 1.75 -10.33
CA CYS A 35 -6.45 2.79 -10.19
C CYS A 35 -6.56 3.76 -11.37
N LYS A 36 -6.89 5.02 -11.11
CA LYS A 36 -7.10 6.04 -12.16
C LYS A 36 -5.89 6.31 -13.06
N LEU A 37 -4.68 5.93 -12.66
CA LEU A 37 -3.50 5.93 -13.53
C LEU A 37 -3.63 4.90 -14.66
N ASN A 38 -4.16 3.73 -14.35
CA ASN A 38 -4.45 2.69 -15.32
C ASN A 38 -5.64 3.09 -16.24
N ALA A 39 -6.61 3.83 -15.72
CA ALA A 39 -7.78 4.30 -16.45
C ALA A 39 -7.46 5.39 -17.49
N SER A 40 -6.24 5.92 -17.56
CA SER A 40 -5.85 6.94 -18.55
C SER A 40 -5.71 6.42 -19.99
N GLY A 41 -6.16 5.19 -20.25
CA GLY A 41 -6.40 4.69 -21.61
C GLY A 41 -5.15 4.29 -22.42
N LYS A 42 -3.99 4.28 -21.83
CA LYS A 42 -2.76 3.86 -22.50
C LYS A 42 -2.40 2.40 -22.20
N GLY A 43 -3.22 1.48 -22.67
CA GLY A 43 -2.77 0.11 -22.93
C GLY A 43 -2.75 -0.88 -21.78
N CYS A 44 -3.27 -0.57 -20.59
CA CYS A 44 -3.36 -1.54 -19.51
C CYS A 44 -4.61 -2.42 -19.68
N LYS A 45 -4.42 -3.71 -19.94
CA LYS A 45 -5.49 -4.71 -19.89
C LYS A 45 -5.98 -4.90 -18.45
N PRO A 46 -7.20 -5.45 -18.24
CA PRO A 46 -7.67 -5.84 -16.91
C PRO A 46 -6.59 -6.68 -16.21
N GLN A 47 -6.17 -6.24 -15.05
CA GLN A 47 -5.10 -6.89 -14.33
C GLN A 47 -5.70 -7.95 -13.41
N GLU A 48 -5.22 -9.16 -13.56
CA GLU A 48 -5.43 -10.21 -12.57
C GLU A 48 -4.47 -10.02 -11.40
N VAL A 49 -4.90 -10.43 -10.22
CA VAL A 49 -4.00 -10.57 -9.08
C VAL A 49 -2.95 -11.62 -9.39
N ASP A 50 -1.70 -11.29 -9.14
CA ASP A 50 -0.58 -12.23 -9.19
C ASP A 50 -0.64 -13.13 -7.96
N LYS A 51 -1.22 -14.32 -8.11
CA LYS A 51 -1.47 -15.24 -6.99
C LYS A 51 -0.18 -15.72 -6.33
N GLU A 52 0.85 -16.02 -7.12
CA GLU A 52 2.13 -16.46 -6.58
C GLU A 52 2.77 -15.34 -5.76
N TYR A 53 2.76 -14.13 -6.28
CA TYR A 53 3.29 -12.97 -5.57
C TYR A 53 2.47 -12.65 -4.32
N LEU A 54 1.14 -12.74 -4.40
CA LEU A 54 0.25 -12.54 -3.25
C LEU A 54 0.51 -13.55 -2.12
N ASP A 55 0.72 -14.82 -2.46
CA ASP A 55 1.07 -15.84 -1.47
C ASP A 55 2.42 -15.53 -0.78
N VAL A 56 3.37 -14.99 -1.53
CA VAL A 56 4.63 -14.51 -0.92
C VAL A 56 4.40 -13.30 -0.04
N ILE A 57 3.57 -12.33 -0.45
CA ILE A 57 3.20 -11.16 0.37
C ILE A 57 2.61 -11.62 1.71
N TRP A 58 1.64 -12.55 1.71
CA TRP A 58 1.07 -13.08 2.95
C TRP A 58 2.13 -13.61 3.91
N ASN A 59 3.13 -14.31 3.38
CA ASN A 59 4.20 -14.95 4.16
C ASN A 59 5.46 -14.11 4.31
N SER A 60 5.47 -12.84 3.88
CA SER A 60 6.66 -11.99 3.91
C SER A 60 6.79 -11.16 5.17
N LYS A 61 6.53 -11.76 6.30
CA LYS A 61 6.80 -11.15 7.61
C LYS A 61 8.25 -11.45 8.02
N PRO A 62 9.11 -10.44 8.23
CA PRO A 62 10.45 -10.66 8.76
C PRO A 62 10.41 -11.32 10.14
N LYS A 63 11.44 -12.07 10.48
CA LYS A 63 11.51 -12.73 11.81
C LYS A 63 11.32 -11.71 12.93
N ASP A 64 10.36 -11.96 13.83
CA ASP A 64 10.00 -11.05 14.94
C ASP A 64 9.70 -9.61 14.51
N GLY A 65 9.44 -9.40 13.23
CA GLY A 65 9.15 -8.11 12.63
C GLY A 65 7.70 -7.96 12.21
N GLU A 66 7.43 -6.90 11.45
CA GLU A 66 6.11 -6.61 10.90
C GLU A 66 6.17 -6.32 9.41
N SER A 67 5.08 -6.60 8.72
CA SER A 67 4.98 -6.34 7.29
C SER A 67 3.59 -5.82 6.92
N PHE A 68 3.51 -4.85 6.04
CA PHE A 68 2.25 -4.30 5.56
C PHE A 68 2.32 -3.75 4.13
N ILE A 69 1.16 -3.72 3.48
CA ILE A 69 0.97 -3.26 2.11
C ILE A 69 -0.35 -2.50 1.99
N TYR A 70 -0.49 -1.72 0.93
CA TYR A 70 -1.75 -1.15 0.47
C TYR A 70 -2.07 -1.65 -0.94
N THR A 71 -3.33 -2.01 -1.18
CA THR A 71 -3.80 -2.43 -2.50
C THR A 71 -5.10 -1.75 -2.87
N HIS A 72 -5.28 -1.43 -4.16
CA HIS A 72 -6.52 -0.92 -4.72
C HIS A 72 -7.36 -2.03 -5.38
N PHE A 73 -6.88 -3.27 -5.38
CA PHE A 73 -7.69 -4.41 -5.84
C PHE A 73 -8.88 -4.65 -4.93
N ASP A 74 -10.05 -4.96 -5.51
CA ASP A 74 -11.25 -5.31 -4.72
C ASP A 74 -10.91 -6.46 -3.76
N PRO A 75 -11.24 -6.34 -2.47
CA PRO A 75 -10.98 -7.39 -1.49
C PRO A 75 -11.47 -8.79 -1.88
N LYS A 76 -12.54 -8.88 -2.66
CA LYS A 76 -13.10 -10.15 -3.12
C LYS A 76 -12.10 -11.05 -3.88
N VAL A 77 -11.06 -10.45 -4.48
CA VAL A 77 -10.10 -11.21 -5.30
C VAL A 77 -8.83 -11.61 -4.56
N TRP A 78 -8.59 -11.08 -3.36
CA TRP A 78 -7.37 -11.35 -2.60
C TRP A 78 -7.60 -11.62 -1.11
N PHE A 79 -8.68 -11.10 -0.51
CA PHE A 79 -8.90 -11.24 0.92
C PHE A 79 -9.24 -12.68 1.29
N LYS A 80 -8.57 -13.18 2.31
CA LYS A 80 -8.86 -14.45 2.97
C LYS A 80 -9.28 -14.15 4.40
N ASP A 81 -10.30 -14.82 4.88
CA ASP A 81 -10.72 -14.73 6.28
C ASP A 81 -9.84 -15.66 7.11
N PHE A 82 -8.90 -15.08 7.80
CA PHE A 82 -8.00 -15.79 8.70
C PHE A 82 -8.45 -15.65 10.14
N THR A 83 -8.17 -16.67 10.94
CA THR A 83 -8.27 -16.57 12.40
C THR A 83 -7.31 -15.49 12.94
N GLN A 84 -7.56 -15.00 14.14
CA GLN A 84 -6.67 -13.99 14.76
C GLN A 84 -5.24 -14.53 14.94
N GLU A 85 -5.08 -15.81 15.26
CA GLU A 85 -3.79 -16.45 15.40
C GLU A 85 -3.02 -16.48 14.07
N GLU A 86 -3.68 -16.89 12.99
CA GLU A 86 -3.09 -16.87 11.65
C GLU A 86 -2.68 -15.45 11.23
N ARG A 87 -3.54 -14.45 11.51
CA ARG A 87 -3.26 -13.04 11.17
C ARG A 87 -1.99 -12.52 11.83
N ASN A 88 -1.65 -13.00 13.04
CA ASN A 88 -0.42 -12.59 13.72
C ASN A 88 0.86 -13.05 12.98
N ASN A 89 0.74 -14.09 12.15
CA ASN A 89 1.86 -14.66 11.39
C ASN A 89 1.99 -14.07 9.99
N PHE A 90 1.01 -13.29 9.51
CA PHE A 90 0.94 -12.79 8.15
C PHE A 90 1.20 -11.28 8.04
N ALA A 91 1.59 -10.86 6.84
CA ALA A 91 1.61 -9.44 6.48
C ALA A 91 0.20 -8.82 6.52
N THR A 92 0.08 -7.59 6.97
CA THR A 92 -1.19 -6.86 6.90
C THR A 92 -1.41 -6.29 5.50
N ILE A 93 -2.36 -6.83 4.75
CA ILE A 93 -2.80 -6.25 3.48
C ILE A 93 -3.95 -5.29 3.76
N ASN A 94 -3.75 -4.01 3.49
CA ASN A 94 -4.74 -2.97 3.67
C ASN A 94 -5.42 -2.64 2.34
N TYR A 95 -6.74 -2.68 2.29
CA TYR A 95 -7.49 -2.13 1.17
C TYR A 95 -7.41 -0.61 1.19
N SER A 96 -7.01 -0.01 0.09
CA SER A 96 -6.96 1.45 -0.10
C SER A 96 -8.25 1.95 -0.72
N ALA A 97 -9.18 2.41 0.14
CA ALA A 97 -10.47 2.93 -0.27
C ALA A 97 -10.39 4.41 -0.66
N ASP A 98 -11.09 4.79 -1.74
CA ASP A 98 -11.19 6.16 -2.24
C ASP A 98 -12.55 6.81 -1.89
N SER A 99 -13.48 6.08 -1.27
CA SER A 99 -14.79 6.59 -0.85
C SER A 99 -15.26 5.96 0.47
N ILE A 100 -16.18 6.64 1.16
CA ILE A 100 -16.77 6.14 2.42
C ILE A 100 -17.59 4.87 2.18
N ASP A 101 -18.22 4.71 1.02
CA ASP A 101 -18.99 3.50 0.69
C ASP A 101 -18.06 2.29 0.52
N GLN A 102 -16.88 2.49 -0.07
CA GLN A 102 -15.85 1.45 -0.14
C GLN A 102 -15.31 1.09 1.25
N VAL A 103 -15.09 2.09 2.11
CA VAL A 103 -14.70 1.89 3.51
C VAL A 103 -15.75 1.05 4.25
N GLU A 104 -17.03 1.45 4.18
CA GLU A 104 -18.12 0.73 4.84
C GLU A 104 -18.19 -0.73 4.41
N LYS A 105 -18.15 -0.97 3.08
CA LYS A 105 -18.18 -2.33 2.53
C LYS A 105 -17.01 -3.18 3.01
N ALA A 106 -15.79 -2.64 3.03
CA ALA A 106 -14.60 -3.36 3.45
C ALA A 106 -14.62 -3.68 4.95
N VAL A 107 -14.96 -2.70 5.79
CA VAL A 107 -15.03 -2.87 7.26
C VAL A 107 -16.07 -3.89 7.65
N ARG A 108 -17.26 -3.91 7.00
CA ARG A 108 -18.30 -4.94 7.23
C ARG A 108 -17.83 -6.36 6.93
N ASN A 109 -16.81 -6.52 6.10
CA ASN A 109 -16.20 -7.80 5.78
C ASN A 109 -14.86 -8.01 6.51
N ASN A 110 -14.62 -7.31 7.60
CA ASN A 110 -13.41 -7.43 8.43
C ASN A 110 -12.08 -7.20 7.65
N VAL A 111 -12.13 -6.47 6.53
CA VAL A 111 -10.94 -6.18 5.72
C VAL A 111 -10.17 -5.01 6.35
N PRO A 112 -8.88 -5.17 6.67
CA PRO A 112 -8.05 -4.05 7.09
C PRO A 112 -8.07 -2.95 6.02
N THR A 113 -8.49 -1.74 6.39
CA THR A 113 -8.79 -0.68 5.41
C THR A 113 -8.05 0.61 5.76
N VAL A 114 -7.58 1.28 4.73
CA VAL A 114 -7.14 2.67 4.79
C VAL A 114 -8.01 3.52 3.86
N PHE A 115 -8.13 4.79 4.13
CA PHE A 115 -8.98 5.72 3.39
C PHE A 115 -8.20 6.93 2.92
N VAL A 116 -8.30 7.26 1.64
CA VAL A 116 -7.71 8.49 1.09
C VAL A 116 -8.77 9.56 1.00
N ALA A 117 -8.67 10.54 1.88
CA ALA A 117 -9.67 11.59 2.08
C ALA A 117 -9.29 12.90 1.38
N LYS A 118 -10.30 13.69 0.98
CA LYS A 118 -10.14 15.10 0.64
C LYS A 118 -9.58 15.88 1.83
N LYS A 119 -8.90 16.99 1.56
CA LYS A 119 -8.32 17.83 2.61
C LYS A 119 -9.37 18.36 3.59
N ASP A 120 -10.52 18.78 3.07
CA ASP A 120 -11.64 19.34 3.83
C ASP A 120 -12.39 18.29 4.66
N PHE A 121 -12.24 17.00 4.34
CA PHE A 121 -12.80 15.90 5.14
C PHE A 121 -12.44 16.02 6.61
N TRP A 122 -11.21 16.39 6.91
CA TRP A 122 -10.71 16.42 8.29
C TRP A 122 -11.24 17.58 9.13
N ARG A 123 -11.55 18.73 8.53
CA ARG A 123 -12.04 19.93 9.24
C ARG A 123 -11.26 20.24 10.53
N GLY A 124 -9.92 20.14 10.44
CA GLY A 124 -9.01 20.33 11.57
C GLY A 124 -8.96 19.19 12.60
N LYS A 125 -9.78 18.15 12.47
CA LYS A 125 -9.84 17.03 13.42
C LYS A 125 -8.82 15.93 13.07
N LYS A 126 -8.31 15.25 14.09
CA LYS A 126 -7.44 14.06 13.95
C LYS A 126 -8.24 12.76 13.82
N THR A 127 -9.51 12.77 14.22
CA THR A 127 -10.40 11.61 14.16
C THR A 127 -11.78 12.06 13.73
N ARG A 128 -12.42 11.26 12.89
CA ARG A 128 -13.80 11.45 12.46
C ARG A 128 -14.57 10.14 12.54
N THR A 129 -15.89 10.23 12.64
CA THR A 129 -16.78 9.08 12.55
C THR A 129 -17.72 9.31 11.37
N GLU A 130 -17.74 8.37 10.44
CA GLU A 130 -18.63 8.37 9.28
C GLU A 130 -19.33 7.02 9.21
N LYS A 131 -20.66 7.03 9.09
CA LYS A 131 -21.49 5.81 9.09
C LYS A 131 -21.19 4.85 10.26
N GLY A 132 -20.89 5.39 11.45
CA GLY A 132 -20.49 4.61 12.62
C GLY A 132 -19.05 4.11 12.62
N ILE A 133 -18.28 4.34 11.55
CA ILE A 133 -16.90 3.89 11.43
C ILE A 133 -15.94 5.00 11.89
N LYS A 134 -15.09 4.67 12.84
CA LYS A 134 -14.04 5.56 13.33
C LYS A 134 -12.90 5.64 12.32
N ILE A 135 -12.57 6.83 11.85
CA ILE A 135 -11.47 7.10 10.92
C ILE A 135 -10.43 7.96 11.63
N VAL A 136 -9.22 7.44 11.77
CA VAL A 136 -8.10 8.11 12.44
C VAL A 136 -7.12 8.62 11.41
N ARG A 137 -6.84 9.91 11.40
CA ARG A 137 -5.85 10.48 10.49
C ARG A 137 -4.47 9.92 10.80
N CYS A 138 -3.69 9.60 9.77
CA CYS A 138 -2.33 9.09 9.92
C CYS A 138 -1.52 9.99 10.86
N PRO A 139 -0.96 9.48 11.96
CA PRO A 139 -0.22 10.28 12.92
C PRO A 139 0.99 10.98 12.31
N GLU A 140 1.66 10.33 11.36
CA GLU A 140 2.80 10.93 10.65
C GLU A 140 2.36 12.18 9.85
N GLU A 141 1.19 12.17 9.20
CA GLU A 141 0.68 13.36 8.51
C GLU A 141 0.28 14.50 9.46
N THR A 142 -0.02 14.20 10.71
CA THR A 142 -0.39 15.22 11.71
C THR A 142 0.81 15.79 12.44
N ASN A 143 1.92 15.06 12.50
CA ASN A 143 3.15 15.47 13.19
C ASN A 143 4.41 14.86 12.53
N PRO A 144 4.73 15.24 11.28
CA PRO A 144 5.78 14.59 10.49
C PRO A 144 7.20 14.83 11.01
N ASP A 145 7.39 15.77 11.94
CA ASP A 145 8.71 16.06 12.53
C ASP A 145 9.02 15.14 13.72
N LYS A 146 7.97 14.59 14.37
CA LYS A 146 8.11 13.75 15.56
C LYS A 146 7.72 12.30 15.32
N ILE A 147 6.88 12.02 14.32
CA ILE A 147 6.30 10.69 14.08
C ILE A 147 6.70 10.22 12.68
N SER A 148 7.19 9.00 12.60
CA SER A 148 7.43 8.27 11.34
C SER A 148 6.60 6.99 11.34
N CYS A 149 6.63 6.23 10.23
CA CYS A 149 6.01 4.91 10.20
C CYS A 149 6.58 3.94 11.24
N MET A 150 7.84 4.12 11.65
CA MET A 150 8.46 3.32 12.73
C MET A 150 7.85 3.57 14.10
N THR A 151 7.35 4.78 14.35
CA THR A 151 6.97 5.23 15.70
C THR A 151 5.46 5.53 15.84
N CYS A 152 4.67 5.42 14.76
CA CYS A 152 3.27 5.86 14.76
C CYS A 152 2.33 5.01 15.63
N GLY A 153 2.72 3.81 16.02
CA GLY A 153 1.86 2.86 16.75
C GLY A 153 2.48 2.29 18.03
N SER A 154 3.45 2.95 18.65
CA SER A 154 4.21 2.51 19.82
C SER A 154 5.01 1.21 19.58
N GLU A 155 4.39 0.04 19.58
CA GLU A 155 5.04 -1.25 19.38
C GLU A 155 5.22 -1.63 17.91
N LYS A 156 4.24 -1.33 17.09
CA LYS A 156 4.24 -1.58 15.64
C LYS A 156 3.44 -0.52 14.88
N PRO A 157 3.76 -0.29 13.59
CA PRO A 157 3.00 0.65 12.77
C PRO A 157 1.51 0.38 12.83
N LEU A 158 0.68 1.42 12.88
CA LEU A 158 -0.78 1.26 12.85
C LEU A 158 -1.25 0.47 11.62
N CYS A 159 -0.56 0.64 10.48
CA CYS A 159 -0.87 -0.06 9.24
C CYS A 159 -0.54 -1.55 9.26
N ALA A 160 0.28 -2.01 10.22
CA ALA A 160 0.61 -3.42 10.44
C ALA A 160 -0.31 -4.10 11.49
N ARG A 161 -1.36 -3.42 11.96
CA ARG A 161 -2.32 -3.99 12.89
C ARG A 161 -3.52 -4.55 12.13
N HIS A 162 -3.82 -5.82 12.31
CA HIS A 162 -5.00 -6.47 11.73
C HIS A 162 -6.29 -6.20 12.52
N ASP A 163 -6.15 -6.11 13.84
CA ASP A 163 -7.21 -6.12 14.85
C ASP A 163 -7.71 -4.74 15.25
N ARG A 164 -7.45 -3.72 14.43
CA ARG A 164 -7.86 -2.36 14.73
C ARG A 164 -9.36 -2.14 14.51
N ASP A 165 -10.00 -1.46 15.44
CA ASP A 165 -11.41 -1.03 15.40
C ASP A 165 -11.63 0.31 14.67
N TYR A 166 -10.63 0.75 13.89
CA TYR A 166 -10.63 2.01 13.16
C TYR A 166 -9.99 1.88 11.79
N VAL A 167 -10.35 2.79 10.91
CA VAL A 167 -9.72 2.97 9.60
C VAL A 167 -8.65 4.05 9.69
N ILE A 168 -7.51 3.83 9.06
CA ILE A 168 -6.46 4.86 8.97
C ILE A 168 -6.76 5.74 7.76
N GLY A 169 -6.86 7.04 7.97
CA GLY A 169 -7.12 7.98 6.91
C GLY A 169 -5.87 8.76 6.51
N PHE A 170 -5.66 8.89 5.21
CA PHE A 170 -4.64 9.74 4.61
C PHE A 170 -5.28 10.94 3.95
N THR A 171 -4.58 12.07 3.91
CA THR A 171 -5.00 13.23 3.13
C THR A 171 -4.43 13.13 1.72
N ALA A 172 -5.27 13.29 0.71
CA ALA A 172 -4.82 13.34 -0.68
C ALA A 172 -3.77 14.44 -0.87
N HIS A 173 -2.64 14.09 -1.46
CA HIS A 173 -1.54 15.02 -1.71
C HIS A 173 -0.90 14.77 -3.09
N GLY A 174 -0.10 15.74 -3.56
CA GLY A 174 0.52 15.63 -4.88
C GLY A 174 -0.52 15.42 -5.99
N ASN A 175 -0.19 14.59 -6.96
CA ASN A 175 -1.07 14.28 -8.09
C ASN A 175 -2.36 13.53 -7.68
N GLN A 176 -2.37 12.90 -6.49
CA GLN A 176 -3.55 12.22 -5.96
C GLN A 176 -4.72 13.17 -5.66
N LYS A 177 -4.45 14.47 -5.43
CA LYS A 177 -5.50 15.48 -5.29
C LYS A 177 -6.43 15.53 -6.50
N ASN A 178 -5.89 15.40 -7.71
CA ASN A 178 -6.68 15.44 -8.93
C ASN A 178 -7.68 14.28 -8.99
N LYS A 179 -7.28 13.09 -8.53
CA LYS A 179 -8.15 11.93 -8.42
C LYS A 179 -9.26 12.13 -7.39
N ILE A 180 -8.91 12.60 -6.21
CA ILE A 180 -9.80 12.58 -5.04
C ILE A 180 -10.62 13.90 -4.93
N GLU A 181 -10.00 15.05 -5.17
CA GLU A 181 -10.65 16.34 -4.96
C GLU A 181 -11.43 16.81 -6.18
N ARG A 182 -10.96 16.49 -7.40
CA ARG A 182 -11.54 16.97 -8.65
C ARG A 182 -12.25 15.90 -9.47
N ASP A 183 -12.19 14.64 -9.02
CA ASP A 183 -12.68 13.48 -9.76
C ASP A 183 -12.10 13.35 -11.19
N GLU A 184 -10.89 13.84 -11.39
CA GLU A 184 -10.18 13.78 -12.65
C GLU A 184 -9.52 12.40 -12.86
N LYS A 185 -9.35 12.04 -14.14
CA LYS A 185 -8.56 10.86 -14.53
C LYS A 185 -7.08 11.10 -14.22
N GLY A 186 -6.40 10.08 -13.70
CA GLY A 186 -4.99 10.18 -13.32
C GLY A 186 -4.79 10.60 -11.86
N GLY A 187 -3.56 10.83 -11.44
CA GLY A 187 -3.26 11.33 -10.09
C GLY A 187 -2.85 10.27 -9.09
N CYS A 188 -1.94 9.39 -9.49
CA CYS A 188 -1.24 8.53 -8.53
C CYS A 188 -0.24 9.35 -7.72
N TYR A 189 -0.16 9.09 -6.40
CA TYR A 189 0.86 9.71 -5.56
C TYR A 189 2.29 9.34 -5.97
N ALA A 190 2.46 8.17 -6.57
CA ALA A 190 3.75 7.69 -7.04
C ALA A 190 4.22 8.37 -8.34
N ASP A 191 3.34 9.13 -9.01
CA ASP A 191 3.64 9.83 -10.26
C ASP A 191 4.28 11.22 -10.05
N GLY A 192 5.10 11.33 -9.02
CA GLY A 192 5.81 12.59 -8.74
C GLY A 192 6.96 12.43 -7.76
N GLY A 193 7.88 13.40 -7.81
CA GLY A 193 9.05 13.46 -6.94
C GLY A 193 9.96 12.23 -7.03
N ASN A 194 10.71 11.98 -5.97
CA ASN A 194 11.67 10.86 -5.92
C ASN A 194 11.01 9.49 -6.08
N THR A 195 9.75 9.33 -5.66
CA THR A 195 9.04 8.05 -5.80
C THR A 195 8.90 7.66 -7.27
N ARG A 196 8.62 8.64 -8.15
CA ARG A 196 8.53 8.41 -9.58
C ARG A 196 9.86 7.96 -10.17
N ILE A 197 10.97 8.62 -9.83
CA ILE A 197 12.31 8.27 -10.33
C ILE A 197 12.61 6.80 -10.02
N TRP A 198 12.43 6.39 -8.77
CA TRP A 198 12.64 5.02 -8.34
C TRP A 198 11.69 4.02 -9.01
N TRP A 199 10.48 4.45 -9.32
CA TRP A 199 9.47 3.64 -9.97
C TRP A 199 9.76 3.43 -11.46
N ASP A 200 10.17 4.50 -12.15
CA ASP A 200 10.61 4.45 -13.54
C ASP A 200 11.87 3.56 -13.68
N GLU A 201 12.86 3.72 -12.79
CA GLU A 201 14.03 2.83 -12.74
C GLU A 201 13.66 1.35 -12.54
N THR A 202 12.62 1.06 -11.74
CA THR A 202 12.16 -0.32 -11.52
C THR A 202 11.57 -0.91 -12.81
N ALA A 203 10.93 -0.09 -13.65
CA ALA A 203 10.35 -0.53 -14.91
C ALA A 203 11.40 -0.85 -15.97
N ASP A 204 12.55 -0.20 -15.92
CA ASP A 204 13.63 -0.31 -16.91
C ASP A 204 14.68 -1.40 -16.57
N GLN A 205 14.60 -1.99 -15.36
CA GLN A 205 15.55 -3.04 -14.96
C GLN A 205 15.25 -4.38 -15.63
N GLU A 206 16.28 -5.10 -16.05
CA GLU A 206 16.17 -6.52 -16.40
C GLU A 206 16.18 -7.37 -15.13
N GLN A 207 15.20 -8.24 -15.00
CA GLN A 207 15.08 -9.18 -13.89
C GLN A 207 14.94 -10.61 -14.41
N LYS A 208 15.86 -11.49 -14.03
CA LYS A 208 15.81 -12.91 -14.41
C LYS A 208 14.86 -13.74 -13.56
N GLU A 209 14.69 -13.34 -12.31
CA GLU A 209 13.83 -14.02 -11.33
C GLU A 209 12.43 -13.39 -11.31
N THR A 210 11.43 -14.15 -10.88
CA THR A 210 10.09 -13.61 -10.65
C THR A 210 10.10 -12.65 -9.46
N ASP A 211 9.13 -11.72 -9.40
CA ASP A 211 8.97 -10.81 -8.25
C ASP A 211 8.78 -11.57 -6.95
N ALA A 212 8.11 -12.72 -7.01
CA ALA A 212 7.91 -13.62 -5.88
C ALA A 212 9.24 -14.18 -5.34
N GLU A 213 10.12 -14.64 -6.23
CA GLU A 213 11.44 -15.16 -5.85
C GLU A 213 12.34 -14.08 -5.26
N VAL A 214 12.38 -12.91 -5.89
CA VAL A 214 13.14 -11.76 -5.38
C VAL A 214 12.64 -11.35 -3.99
N LEU A 215 11.31 -11.29 -3.79
CA LEU A 215 10.73 -10.94 -2.49
C LEU A 215 11.07 -11.97 -1.42
N ARG A 216 10.96 -13.27 -1.71
CA ARG A 216 11.34 -14.35 -0.75
C ARG A 216 12.79 -14.23 -0.30
N LYS A 217 13.70 -13.99 -1.23
CA LYS A 217 15.13 -13.82 -0.93
C LYS A 217 15.36 -12.58 -0.08
N PHE A 218 14.73 -11.47 -0.46
CA PHE A 218 14.84 -10.21 0.27
C PHE A 218 14.37 -10.33 1.71
N VAL A 219 13.17 -10.88 1.94
CA VAL A 219 12.64 -11.04 3.31
C VAL A 219 13.53 -11.92 4.18
N LYS A 220 14.09 -12.99 3.60
CA LYS A 220 15.03 -13.88 4.32
C LYS A 220 16.35 -13.19 4.67
N SER A 221 16.78 -12.19 3.91
CA SER A 221 18.01 -11.44 4.18
C SER A 221 17.83 -10.34 5.23
N LEU A 222 16.58 -9.96 5.53
CA LEU A 222 16.30 -8.87 6.46
C LEU A 222 16.66 -9.24 7.91
N PRO A 223 17.27 -8.32 8.67
CA PRO A 223 17.50 -8.51 10.09
C PRO A 223 16.20 -8.80 10.85
N PRO A 224 16.26 -9.56 11.96
CA PRO A 224 15.11 -9.72 12.86
C PRO A 224 14.54 -8.37 13.32
N ARG A 225 13.24 -8.33 13.58
CA ARG A 225 12.49 -7.13 13.99
C ARG A 225 12.42 -6.02 12.93
N THR A 226 12.81 -6.30 11.69
CA THR A 226 12.62 -5.35 10.59
C THR A 226 11.13 -5.11 10.34
N ILE A 227 10.77 -3.88 10.08
CA ILE A 227 9.44 -3.51 9.58
C ILE A 227 9.53 -3.35 8.08
N LEU A 228 8.75 -4.14 7.34
CA LEU A 228 8.71 -4.11 5.88
C LEU A 228 7.42 -3.45 5.39
N ARG A 229 7.56 -2.39 4.60
CA ARG A 229 6.46 -1.81 3.83
C ARG A 229 6.58 -2.21 2.36
N HIS A 230 5.68 -3.07 1.92
CA HIS A 230 5.62 -3.41 0.50
C HIS A 230 5.07 -2.26 -0.34
N HIS A 231 5.56 -2.16 -1.54
CA HIS A 231 5.07 -1.28 -2.61
C HIS A 231 4.90 0.18 -2.16
N ILE A 232 6.00 0.89 -2.11
CA ILE A 232 5.92 2.36 -2.12
C ILE A 232 5.25 2.81 -3.42
N ALA A 233 5.47 2.07 -4.51
CA ALA A 233 4.75 2.19 -5.78
C ALA A 233 4.53 0.81 -6.41
N GLY A 234 3.47 0.65 -7.21
CA GLY A 234 2.99 -0.62 -7.75
C GLY A 234 1.89 -1.24 -6.88
N ASP A 235 1.41 -2.42 -7.27
CA ASP A 235 0.33 -3.15 -6.59
C ASP A 235 0.51 -4.68 -6.78
N ILE A 236 -0.44 -5.50 -6.32
CA ILE A 236 -0.40 -6.98 -6.32
C ILE A 236 -0.82 -7.64 -7.64
N GLY A 237 -1.03 -6.88 -8.72
CA GLY A 237 -1.42 -7.44 -10.02
C GLY A 237 -0.27 -8.14 -10.75
N LYS A 238 -0.62 -9.02 -11.68
CA LYS A 238 0.36 -9.60 -12.62
C LYS A 238 1.00 -8.50 -13.46
N GLU A 239 2.29 -8.60 -13.71
CA GLU A 239 2.95 -7.77 -14.71
C GLU A 239 2.39 -8.09 -16.11
N ASN A 240 1.90 -7.06 -16.79
CA ASN A 240 1.60 -7.19 -18.22
C ASN A 240 2.87 -7.01 -19.02
N LYS A 241 3.47 -8.12 -19.44
CA LYS A 241 4.41 -8.11 -20.57
C LYS A 241 3.58 -7.94 -21.84
N LEU A 242 3.73 -6.83 -22.52
CA LEU A 242 3.23 -6.66 -23.89
C LEU A 242 4.19 -7.34 -24.86
#